data_b7f8044f2b2e3cf96ef051ca126d103e
#
_entry.id   b7f8044f2b2e3cf96ef051ca126d103e
#
_cell.length_a   1.000
_cell.length_b   1.000
_cell.length_c   1.000
_cell.angle_alpha   90.00
_cell.angle_beta   90.00
_cell.angle_gamma   90.00
#
_symmetry.space_group_name_H-M   'P 1'
#
loop_
_entity.id
_entity.type
_entity.pdbx_description
1 polymer ?
#
loop_
_entity_poly.entity_id
_entity_poly.type
_entity_poly.pdbx_seq_one_letter_code
_entity_poly.pdbx_strand_id
1 'polypeptide(L)'
;MAVNDHVDMATSGADRTAERLAAVPGIRRAPTPKLQQFMLSGFLGADTCAALIAQIDRDVRPSTIADPNGDEAFRTSTTCDLDHRDPIVVAVNNRLHDLTGIPREYGEPMQGQRYDVGQEFKAHTDYFDPHGADWETYCAIPGQRSWTLMIYLNEPAAGGATRFLATGKMHQPEAGKLLAWNNVR
;
A
#
# COMPACT_ATOMS: atom_id res chain seq x y z
N MET A 1 -6.17 -24.00 -11.91
CA MET A 1 -7.02 -22.81 -11.89
C MET A 1 -6.55 -21.92 -13.02
N ALA A 2 -7.43 -21.47 -13.91
CA ALA A 2 -7.01 -20.63 -15.03
C ALA A 2 -6.68 -19.22 -14.53
N VAL A 3 -5.81 -18.47 -15.24
CA VAL A 3 -5.45 -17.08 -14.90
C VAL A 3 -6.70 -16.19 -14.76
N ASN A 4 -7.70 -16.38 -15.60
CA ASN A 4 -8.97 -15.64 -15.55
C ASN A 4 -9.73 -15.88 -14.23
N ASP A 5 -9.73 -17.11 -13.70
CA ASP A 5 -10.40 -17.41 -12.44
C ASP A 5 -9.79 -16.64 -11.27
N HIS A 6 -8.46 -16.48 -11.26
CA HIS A 6 -7.76 -15.69 -10.23
C HIS A 6 -8.09 -14.20 -10.31
N VAL A 7 -8.19 -13.63 -11.52
CA VAL A 7 -8.54 -12.22 -11.72
C VAL A 7 -9.99 -11.96 -11.31
N ASP A 8 -10.92 -12.83 -11.68
CA ASP A 8 -12.34 -12.69 -11.31
C ASP A 8 -12.54 -12.79 -9.79
N MET A 9 -11.85 -13.72 -9.13
CA MET A 9 -11.88 -13.83 -7.66
C MET A 9 -11.29 -12.61 -6.97
N ALA A 10 -10.18 -12.08 -7.47
CA ALA A 10 -9.55 -10.87 -6.95
C ALA A 10 -10.48 -9.66 -7.08
N THR A 11 -11.15 -9.49 -8.22
CA THR A 11 -12.12 -8.41 -8.45
C THR A 11 -13.29 -8.49 -7.48
N SER A 12 -13.91 -9.67 -7.32
CA SER A 12 -15.02 -9.89 -6.37
C SER A 12 -14.60 -9.65 -4.92
N GLY A 13 -13.39 -10.07 -4.54
CA GLY A 13 -12.83 -9.80 -3.22
C GLY A 13 -12.59 -8.31 -2.98
N ALA A 14 -12.05 -7.63 -3.99
CA ALA A 14 -11.77 -6.21 -3.94
C ALA A 14 -13.06 -5.36 -3.80
N ASP A 15 -14.15 -5.77 -4.43
CA ASP A 15 -15.45 -5.08 -4.29
C ASP A 15 -16.01 -5.18 -2.86
N ARG A 16 -15.95 -6.36 -2.24
CA ARG A 16 -16.35 -6.52 -0.82
C ARG A 16 -15.52 -5.66 0.12
N THR A 17 -14.22 -5.54 -0.11
CA THR A 17 -13.36 -4.64 0.66
C THR A 17 -13.75 -3.18 0.45
N ALA A 18 -14.07 -2.77 -0.78
CA ALA A 18 -14.54 -1.40 -1.07
C ALA A 18 -15.84 -1.07 -0.34
N GLU A 19 -16.79 -2.01 -0.28
CA GLU A 19 -18.07 -1.85 0.45
C GLU A 19 -17.82 -1.69 1.96
N ARG A 20 -16.92 -2.51 2.53
CA ARG A 20 -16.54 -2.38 3.95
C ARG A 20 -15.91 -1.02 4.24
N LEU A 21 -14.94 -0.61 3.43
CA LEU A 21 -14.28 0.70 3.60
C LEU A 21 -15.28 1.84 3.49
N ALA A 22 -16.22 1.78 2.54
CA ALA A 22 -17.24 2.82 2.37
C ALA A 22 -18.19 2.94 3.56
N ALA A 23 -18.36 1.89 4.36
CA ALA A 23 -19.22 1.87 5.54
C ALA A 23 -18.52 2.38 6.82
N VAL A 24 -17.20 2.59 6.79
CA VAL A 24 -16.44 3.02 7.98
C VAL A 24 -16.68 4.50 8.27
N PRO A 25 -17.11 4.87 9.50
CA PRO A 25 -17.25 6.25 9.90
C PRO A 25 -15.95 7.05 9.74
N GLY A 26 -16.03 8.23 9.14
CA GLY A 26 -14.88 9.11 8.93
C GLY A 26 -14.03 8.78 7.69
N ILE A 27 -14.24 7.65 7.03
CA ILE A 27 -13.60 7.38 5.75
C ILE A 27 -14.17 8.31 4.67
N ARG A 28 -13.26 8.84 3.84
CA ARG A 28 -13.61 9.62 2.65
C ARG A 28 -13.23 8.83 1.40
N ARG A 29 -14.16 8.71 0.46
CA ARG A 29 -13.88 8.16 -0.87
C ARG A 29 -13.53 9.28 -1.83
N ALA A 30 -12.49 9.11 -2.65
CA ALA A 30 -12.17 10.07 -3.70
C ALA A 30 -13.29 10.11 -4.76
N PRO A 31 -13.71 11.30 -5.21
CA PRO A 31 -14.79 11.44 -6.20
C PRO A 31 -14.25 11.16 -7.62
N THR A 32 -13.97 9.90 -7.91
CA THR A 32 -13.53 9.43 -9.22
C THR A 32 -14.10 8.04 -9.51
N PRO A 33 -14.64 7.81 -10.73
CA PRO A 33 -15.06 6.47 -11.13
C PRO A 33 -13.90 5.59 -11.62
N LYS A 34 -12.72 6.18 -11.88
CA LYS A 34 -11.59 5.48 -12.51
C LYS A 34 -10.82 4.58 -11.55
N LEU A 35 -10.89 4.86 -10.24
CA LEU A 35 -10.16 4.12 -9.23
C LEU A 35 -10.86 4.28 -7.89
N GLN A 36 -11.08 3.17 -7.19
CA GLN A 36 -11.61 3.21 -5.83
C GLN A 36 -10.48 3.61 -4.88
N GLN A 37 -10.57 4.81 -4.32
CA GLN A 37 -9.60 5.36 -3.37
C GLN A 37 -10.32 5.80 -2.10
N PHE A 38 -9.77 5.42 -0.95
CA PHE A 38 -10.30 5.73 0.36
C PHE A 38 -9.23 6.36 1.25
N MET A 39 -9.60 7.33 2.05
CA MET A 39 -8.72 8.03 2.99
C MET A 39 -9.34 8.04 4.38
N LEU A 40 -8.54 7.74 5.39
CA LEU A 40 -8.92 7.83 6.80
C LEU A 40 -7.85 8.58 7.57
N SER A 41 -8.14 9.82 7.98
CA SER A 41 -7.26 10.60 8.86
C SER A 41 -7.25 10.00 10.27
N GLY A 42 -6.11 10.09 10.96
CA GLY A 42 -5.99 9.59 12.33
C GLY A 42 -6.13 8.06 12.47
N PHE A 43 -5.86 7.31 11.40
CA PHE A 43 -5.85 5.84 11.47
C PHE A 43 -4.81 5.35 12.46
N LEU A 44 -3.62 5.97 12.54
CA LEU A 44 -2.66 5.73 13.62
C LEU A 44 -2.49 6.99 14.47
N GLY A 45 -2.30 6.77 15.79
CA GLY A 45 -1.92 7.85 16.70
C GLY A 45 -0.42 8.21 16.58
N ALA A 46 -0.07 9.39 17.08
CA ALA A 46 1.30 9.93 16.98
C ALA A 46 2.35 9.00 17.59
N ASP A 47 2.08 8.38 18.75
CA ASP A 47 3.01 7.48 19.42
C ASP A 47 3.29 6.23 18.59
N THR A 48 2.27 5.66 17.94
CA THR A 48 2.41 4.51 17.04
C THR A 48 3.23 4.90 15.81
N CYS A 49 2.97 6.06 15.20
CA CYS A 49 3.75 6.58 14.09
C CYS A 49 5.22 6.75 14.48
N ALA A 50 5.50 7.38 15.62
CA ALA A 50 6.87 7.59 16.11
C ALA A 50 7.60 6.27 16.37
N ALA A 51 6.92 5.28 16.94
CA ALA A 51 7.50 3.96 17.19
C ALA A 51 7.83 3.21 15.89
N LEU A 52 6.95 3.28 14.87
CA LEU A 52 7.22 2.69 13.56
C LEU A 52 8.36 3.41 12.83
N ILE A 53 8.44 4.75 12.88
CA ILE A 53 9.56 5.52 12.33
C ILE A 53 10.87 5.07 12.98
N ALA A 54 10.91 4.95 14.32
CA ALA A 54 12.10 4.50 15.02
C ALA A 54 12.53 3.08 14.65
N GLN A 55 11.59 2.19 14.28
CA GLN A 55 11.91 0.86 13.76
C GLN A 55 12.50 0.95 12.34
N ILE A 56 11.87 1.73 11.47
CA ILE A 56 12.31 1.92 10.07
C ILE A 56 13.72 2.50 10.04
N ASP A 57 13.99 3.54 10.81
CA ASP A 57 15.29 4.24 10.80
C ASP A 57 16.47 3.37 11.29
N ARG A 58 16.19 2.27 12.01
CA ARG A 58 17.24 1.37 12.51
C ARG A 58 17.78 0.40 11.47
N ASP A 59 16.95 0.00 10.49
CA ASP A 59 17.32 -1.07 9.56
C ASP A 59 16.75 -0.82 8.17
N VAL A 60 17.33 0.15 7.47
CA VAL A 60 16.96 0.47 6.09
C VAL A 60 17.96 -0.09 5.08
N ARG A 61 17.44 -0.59 3.98
CA ARG A 61 18.21 -1.00 2.79
C ARG A 61 17.69 -0.24 1.56
N PRO A 62 18.48 -0.11 0.49
CA PRO A 62 17.95 0.40 -0.77
C PRO A 62 16.70 -0.39 -1.17
N SER A 63 15.65 0.32 -1.61
CA SER A 63 14.44 -0.32 -2.08
C SER A 63 14.70 -1.10 -3.37
N THR A 64 14.07 -2.26 -3.50
CA THR A 64 14.09 -3.06 -4.72
C THR A 64 12.75 -2.96 -5.45
N ILE A 65 12.75 -3.25 -6.75
CA ILE A 65 11.56 -3.40 -7.61
C ILE A 65 11.66 -4.72 -8.35
N ALA A 66 10.53 -5.30 -8.69
CA ALA A 66 10.47 -6.59 -9.38
C ALA A 66 11.10 -6.49 -10.77
N ASP A 67 10.78 -5.43 -11.54
CA ASP A 67 11.37 -5.15 -12.86
C ASP A 67 11.85 -3.70 -12.94
N PRO A 68 13.16 -3.44 -12.85
CA PRO A 68 13.72 -2.09 -12.96
C PRO A 68 13.66 -1.49 -14.37
N ASN A 69 13.31 -2.26 -15.42
CA ASN A 69 13.30 -1.83 -16.83
C ASN A 69 14.59 -1.08 -17.24
N GLY A 70 15.72 -1.38 -16.58
CA GLY A 70 17.01 -0.72 -16.80
C GLY A 70 17.11 0.72 -16.24
N ASP A 71 16.11 1.22 -15.52
CA ASP A 71 16.14 2.55 -14.89
C ASP A 71 16.46 2.44 -13.39
N GLU A 72 17.75 2.56 -13.05
CA GLU A 72 18.21 2.54 -11.65
C GLU A 72 17.61 3.68 -10.79
N ALA A 73 17.18 4.78 -11.43
CA ALA A 73 16.53 5.90 -10.77
C ALA A 73 14.99 5.76 -10.69
N PHE A 74 14.45 4.58 -11.02
CA PHE A 74 13.01 4.35 -10.99
C PHE A 74 12.46 4.39 -9.55
N ARG A 75 13.23 3.87 -8.59
CA ARG A 75 12.91 3.91 -7.15
C ARG A 75 14.17 4.19 -6.35
N THR A 76 14.24 5.34 -5.72
CA THR A 76 15.44 5.82 -4.99
C THR A 76 15.28 5.80 -3.47
N SER A 77 14.11 5.37 -2.96
CA SER A 77 13.81 5.24 -1.54
C SER A 77 14.60 4.13 -0.84
N THR A 78 14.50 4.09 0.48
CA THR A 78 14.95 2.97 1.28
C THR A 78 13.76 2.22 1.90
N THR A 79 13.93 0.93 2.16
CA THR A 79 12.92 0.02 2.73
C THR A 79 13.45 -0.65 3.97
N CYS A 80 12.60 -0.75 4.99
CA CYS A 80 12.75 -1.61 6.16
C CYS A 80 11.67 -2.70 6.12
N ASP A 81 12.05 -3.96 6.25
CA ASP A 81 11.10 -5.05 6.44
C ASP A 81 10.77 -5.15 7.95
N LEU A 82 9.56 -4.75 8.32
CA LEU A 82 9.14 -4.70 9.72
C LEU A 82 8.92 -6.11 10.29
N ASP A 83 9.39 -6.35 11.51
CA ASP A 83 9.21 -7.67 12.16
C ASP A 83 7.72 -7.93 12.43
N HIS A 84 7.16 -8.92 11.74
CA HIS A 84 5.76 -9.33 11.88
C HIS A 84 5.39 -9.83 13.28
N ARG A 85 6.37 -10.05 14.18
CA ARG A 85 6.16 -10.45 15.58
C ARG A 85 6.18 -9.25 16.53
N ASP A 86 6.62 -8.08 16.06
CA ASP A 86 6.62 -6.87 16.89
C ASP A 86 5.16 -6.51 17.27
N PRO A 87 4.87 -6.26 18.56
CA PRO A 87 3.51 -6.00 19.04
C PRO A 87 2.83 -4.81 18.33
N ILE A 88 3.59 -3.78 17.95
CA ILE A 88 3.06 -2.61 17.24
C ILE A 88 2.67 -3.00 15.81
N VAL A 89 3.53 -3.74 15.11
CA VAL A 89 3.26 -4.22 13.75
C VAL A 89 2.05 -5.16 13.75
N VAL A 90 1.98 -6.08 14.73
CA VAL A 90 0.82 -6.97 14.92
C VAL A 90 -0.46 -6.16 15.13
N ALA A 91 -0.43 -5.14 16.00
CA ALA A 91 -1.59 -4.31 16.29
C ALA A 91 -2.07 -3.54 15.04
N VAL A 92 -1.14 -2.99 14.24
CA VAL A 92 -1.47 -2.28 12.99
C VAL A 92 -2.06 -3.25 11.97
N ASN A 93 -1.46 -4.43 11.77
CA ASN A 93 -2.00 -5.45 10.86
C ASN A 93 -3.41 -5.91 11.28
N ASN A 94 -3.67 -6.07 12.57
CA ASN A 94 -5.00 -6.40 13.07
C ASN A 94 -6.02 -5.31 12.70
N ARG A 95 -5.68 -4.04 12.90
CA ARG A 95 -6.55 -2.92 12.54
C ARG A 95 -6.81 -2.85 11.03
N LEU A 96 -5.80 -3.13 10.19
CA LEU A 96 -5.98 -3.19 8.73
C LEU A 96 -6.90 -4.34 8.33
N HIS A 97 -6.73 -5.53 8.94
CA HIS A 97 -7.63 -6.67 8.73
C HIS A 97 -9.07 -6.33 9.14
N ASP A 98 -9.28 -5.78 10.34
CA ASP A 98 -10.61 -5.42 10.84
C ASP A 98 -11.29 -4.36 9.94
N LEU A 99 -10.50 -3.43 9.43
CA LEU A 99 -10.97 -2.37 8.54
C LEU A 99 -11.38 -2.90 7.16
N THR A 100 -10.55 -3.74 6.56
CA THR A 100 -10.69 -4.17 5.16
C THR A 100 -11.45 -5.47 4.99
N GLY A 101 -11.42 -6.34 5.99
CA GLY A 101 -11.90 -7.73 5.92
C GLY A 101 -11.02 -8.64 5.08
N ILE A 102 -9.84 -8.18 4.65
CA ILE A 102 -8.86 -9.03 3.96
C ILE A 102 -8.23 -9.97 4.99
N PRO A 103 -8.32 -11.30 4.81
CA PRO A 103 -7.68 -12.26 5.71
C PRO A 103 -6.17 -12.03 5.79
N ARG A 104 -5.60 -12.21 6.99
CA ARG A 104 -4.19 -11.88 7.26
C ARG A 104 -3.21 -12.67 6.40
N GLU A 105 -3.55 -13.91 6.06
CA GLU A 105 -2.77 -14.79 5.20
C GLU A 105 -2.60 -14.28 3.77
N TYR A 106 -3.44 -13.33 3.34
CA TYR A 106 -3.31 -12.65 2.04
C TYR A 106 -2.59 -11.31 2.13
N GLY A 107 -2.20 -10.88 3.33
CA GLY A 107 -1.41 -9.67 3.54
C GLY A 107 0.06 -9.94 3.26
N GLU A 108 0.69 -9.10 2.44
CA GLU A 108 2.14 -9.09 2.32
C GLU A 108 2.79 -8.60 3.63
N PRO A 109 4.05 -8.99 3.92
CA PRO A 109 4.80 -8.44 5.04
C PRO A 109 4.82 -6.91 5.01
N MET A 110 4.56 -6.29 6.17
CA MET A 110 4.54 -4.83 6.26
C MET A 110 5.94 -4.27 6.05
N GLN A 111 6.04 -3.30 5.16
CA GLN A 111 7.29 -2.59 4.86
C GLN A 111 7.18 -1.13 5.28
N GLY A 112 8.22 -0.64 5.94
CA GLY A 112 8.44 0.79 6.13
C GLY A 112 9.27 1.34 4.97
N GLN A 113 8.86 2.51 4.43
CA GLN A 113 9.57 3.16 3.34
C GLN A 113 9.97 4.56 3.75
N ARG A 114 11.24 4.89 3.55
CA ARG A 114 11.79 6.21 3.83
C ARG A 114 12.25 6.86 2.54
N TYR A 115 11.88 8.12 2.40
CA TYR A 115 12.28 8.98 1.31
C TYR A 115 13.05 10.18 1.87
N ASP A 116 14.30 10.32 1.51
CA ASP A 116 15.09 11.51 1.78
C ASP A 116 14.81 12.60 0.71
N VAL A 117 15.29 13.82 0.94
CA VAL A 117 15.09 14.93 -0.01
C VAL A 117 15.64 14.57 -1.39
N GLY A 118 14.80 14.73 -2.41
CA GLY A 118 15.13 14.39 -3.81
C GLY A 118 14.88 12.94 -4.20
N GLN A 119 14.46 12.07 -3.26
CA GLN A 119 14.11 10.70 -3.56
C GLN A 119 12.66 10.58 -4.02
N GLU A 120 12.43 9.61 -4.91
CA GLU A 120 11.11 9.33 -5.44
C GLU A 120 10.91 7.84 -5.77
N PHE A 121 9.67 7.46 -5.96
CA PHE A 121 9.28 6.25 -6.65
C PHE A 121 8.41 6.68 -7.84
N LYS A 122 8.88 6.44 -9.04
CA LYS A 122 8.20 6.87 -10.27
C LYS A 122 6.85 6.18 -10.42
N ALA A 123 6.03 6.70 -11.33
CA ALA A 123 4.69 6.18 -11.57
C ALA A 123 4.75 4.71 -12.01
N HIS A 124 3.99 3.87 -11.32
CA HIS A 124 3.90 2.43 -11.54
C HIS A 124 2.51 1.94 -11.17
N THR A 125 2.25 0.69 -11.43
CA THR A 125 1.08 -0.05 -10.94
C THR A 125 1.55 -1.07 -9.91
N ASP A 126 0.76 -1.30 -8.86
CA ASP A 126 0.99 -2.40 -7.93
C ASP A 126 0.40 -3.73 -8.46
N TYR A 127 -0.37 -3.64 -9.52
CA TYR A 127 -0.98 -4.77 -10.21
C TYR A 127 0.08 -5.50 -11.04
N PHE A 128 0.16 -6.83 -10.89
CA PHE A 128 1.00 -7.67 -11.74
C PHE A 128 0.26 -8.08 -13.00
N ASP A 129 0.89 -7.92 -14.17
CA ASP A 129 0.35 -8.42 -15.42
C ASP A 129 0.25 -9.95 -15.36
N PRO A 130 -0.96 -10.55 -15.51
CA PRO A 130 -1.13 -12.00 -15.49
C PRO A 130 -0.36 -12.74 -16.60
N HIS A 131 0.08 -12.02 -17.62
CA HIS A 131 0.91 -12.55 -18.71
C HIS A 131 2.38 -12.16 -18.60
N GLY A 132 2.72 -11.38 -17.57
CA GLY A 132 4.09 -10.94 -17.30
C GLY A 132 4.95 -12.01 -16.64
N ALA A 133 6.27 -11.89 -16.80
CA ALA A 133 7.25 -12.84 -16.24
C ALA A 133 7.19 -12.92 -14.69
N ASP A 134 6.73 -11.87 -14.03
CA ASP A 134 6.67 -11.78 -12.58
C ASP A 134 5.46 -12.48 -11.96
N TRP A 135 4.44 -12.81 -12.77
CA TRP A 135 3.19 -13.41 -12.29
C TRP A 135 3.41 -14.71 -11.51
N GLU A 136 4.19 -15.63 -12.08
CA GLU A 136 4.43 -16.93 -11.43
C GLU A 136 5.20 -16.78 -10.12
N THR A 137 6.10 -15.82 -10.07
CA THR A 137 6.94 -15.57 -8.88
C THR A 137 6.13 -14.94 -7.73
N TYR A 138 5.27 -13.97 -8.04
CA TYR A 138 4.63 -13.15 -7.00
C TYR A 138 3.15 -13.41 -6.80
N CYS A 139 2.44 -13.98 -7.79
CA CYS A 139 0.99 -14.11 -7.75
C CYS A 139 0.46 -15.55 -7.81
N ALA A 140 1.26 -16.53 -8.24
CA ALA A 140 0.76 -17.90 -8.43
C ALA A 140 0.21 -18.55 -7.15
N ILE A 141 0.76 -18.24 -5.99
CA ILE A 141 0.31 -18.75 -4.68
C ILE A 141 -0.49 -17.70 -3.91
N PRO A 142 0.03 -16.46 -3.64
CA PRO A 142 -0.68 -15.48 -2.82
C PRO A 142 -1.81 -14.78 -3.57
N GLY A 143 -1.86 -14.87 -4.89
CA GLY A 143 -2.83 -14.17 -5.73
C GLY A 143 -2.40 -12.74 -6.10
N GLN A 144 -3.28 -12.04 -6.82
CA GLN A 144 -3.06 -10.68 -7.28
C GLN A 144 -3.10 -9.67 -6.13
N ARG A 145 -2.25 -8.65 -6.17
CA ARG A 145 -2.37 -7.47 -5.30
C ARG A 145 -3.65 -6.70 -5.61
N SER A 146 -4.72 -7.04 -4.94
CA SER A 146 -6.02 -6.40 -5.16
C SER A 146 -6.14 -5.03 -4.49
N TRP A 147 -5.47 -4.82 -3.36
CA TRP A 147 -5.48 -3.57 -2.61
C TRP A 147 -4.08 -3.17 -2.17
N THR A 148 -3.80 -1.87 -2.22
CA THR A 148 -2.66 -1.28 -1.51
C THR A 148 -3.17 -0.42 -0.35
N LEU A 149 -2.57 -0.65 0.82
CA LEU A 149 -2.87 0.04 2.07
C LEU A 149 -1.61 0.76 2.52
N MET A 150 -1.57 2.08 2.37
CA MET A 150 -0.41 2.90 2.72
C MET A 150 -0.75 3.84 3.87
N ILE A 151 0.15 3.96 4.83
CA ILE A 151 0.00 4.85 5.98
C ILE A 151 1.13 5.86 5.98
N TYR A 152 0.78 7.14 5.99
CA TYR A 152 1.77 8.20 6.21
C TYR A 152 2.11 8.27 7.70
N LEU A 153 3.38 8.15 8.04
CA LEU A 153 3.83 8.16 9.43
C LEU A 153 4.24 9.55 9.91
N ASN A 154 4.58 10.44 8.99
CA ASN A 154 4.92 11.84 9.27
C ASN A 154 4.36 12.77 8.20
N GLU A 155 4.53 14.06 8.43
CA GLU A 155 4.16 15.14 7.53
C GLU A 155 5.39 15.99 7.25
N PRO A 156 6.03 15.84 6.07
CA PRO A 156 7.19 16.64 5.72
C PRO A 156 6.77 18.09 5.40
N ALA A 157 7.69 19.04 5.58
CA ALA A 157 7.46 20.46 5.27
C ALA A 157 7.15 20.71 3.77
N ALA A 158 7.63 19.82 2.91
CA ALA A 158 7.32 19.83 1.47
C ALA A 158 7.53 18.46 0.84
N GLY A 159 6.82 18.17 -0.25
CA GLY A 159 6.94 16.91 -0.98
C GLY A 159 6.18 15.73 -0.34
N GLY A 160 6.62 14.51 -0.61
CA GLY A 160 6.08 13.26 -0.06
C GLY A 160 4.67 12.89 -0.53
N ALA A 161 4.07 13.62 -1.47
CA ALA A 161 2.72 13.36 -1.94
C ALA A 161 2.64 12.11 -2.82
N THR A 162 1.54 11.33 -2.67
CA THR A 162 1.21 10.24 -3.58
C THR A 162 0.31 10.76 -4.70
N ARG A 163 0.79 10.63 -5.95
CA ARG A 163 0.09 11.13 -7.13
C ARG A 163 -0.43 9.99 -7.98
N PHE A 164 -1.73 10.03 -8.28
CA PHE A 164 -2.40 9.06 -9.16
C PHE A 164 -2.61 9.67 -10.53
N LEU A 165 -1.81 9.29 -11.53
CA LEU A 165 -1.84 9.87 -12.87
C LEU A 165 -3.18 9.64 -13.56
N ALA A 166 -3.72 8.43 -13.49
CA ALA A 166 -4.98 8.06 -14.16
C ALA A 166 -6.19 8.89 -13.68
N THR A 167 -6.18 9.35 -12.43
CA THR A 167 -7.29 10.13 -11.84
C THR A 167 -6.98 11.61 -11.70
N GLY A 168 -5.73 12.02 -11.89
CA GLY A 168 -5.23 13.37 -11.61
C GLY A 168 -5.28 13.75 -10.12
N LYS A 169 -5.50 12.77 -9.22
CA LYS A 169 -5.55 13.03 -7.78
C LYS A 169 -4.17 13.00 -7.16
N MET A 170 -3.99 13.82 -6.13
CA MET A 170 -2.79 13.88 -5.32
C MET A 170 -3.17 13.92 -3.85
N HIS A 171 -2.54 13.07 -3.05
CA HIS A 171 -2.76 12.97 -1.61
C HIS A 171 -1.52 13.43 -0.87
N GLN A 172 -1.68 14.47 -0.07
CA GLN A 172 -0.60 14.99 0.77
C GLN A 172 -0.42 14.09 2.00
N PRO A 173 0.83 13.91 2.47
CA PRO A 173 1.11 13.27 3.74
C PRO A 173 0.41 13.99 4.88
N GLU A 174 -0.10 13.21 5.83
CA GLU A 174 -0.65 13.64 7.11
C GLU A 174 -0.33 12.51 8.10
N ALA A 175 0.31 12.81 9.20
CA ALA A 175 0.74 11.78 10.14
C ALA A 175 -0.44 10.92 10.61
N GLY A 176 -0.30 9.61 10.50
CA GLY A 176 -1.32 8.62 10.86
C GLY A 176 -2.46 8.44 9.84
N LYS A 177 -2.41 9.10 8.67
CA LYS A 177 -3.43 8.92 7.64
C LYS A 177 -3.21 7.64 6.84
N LEU A 178 -4.28 6.84 6.73
CA LEU A 178 -4.37 5.71 5.79
C LEU A 178 -4.85 6.21 4.42
N LEU A 179 -4.19 5.75 3.37
CA LEU A 179 -4.62 5.83 1.98
C LEU A 179 -4.73 4.40 1.44
N ALA A 180 -5.91 4.03 0.96
CA ALA A 180 -6.19 2.71 0.39
C ALA A 180 -6.68 2.84 -1.05
N TRP A 181 -6.23 1.96 -1.95
CA TRP A 181 -6.73 1.94 -3.32
C TRP A 181 -6.80 0.54 -3.88
N ASN A 182 -7.77 0.36 -4.77
CA ASN A 182 -8.03 -0.91 -5.47
C ASN A 182 -7.15 -0.99 -6.73
N ASN A 183 -6.35 -2.05 -6.85
CA ASN A 183 -5.42 -2.26 -7.96
C ASN A 183 -6.02 -3.03 -9.15
N VAL A 184 -7.21 -3.62 -8.99
CA VAL A 184 -7.86 -4.48 -10.01
C VAL A 184 -9.04 -3.81 -10.71
N ARG A 185 -9.10 -2.46 -10.68
CA ARG A 185 -10.09 -1.63 -11.38
C ARG A 185 -9.45 -0.45 -12.04
#